data_d99a8779e4926dc7047590c46bf0bfd9
#
_entry.id   d99a8779e4926dc7047590c46bf0bfd9
#
_cell.length_a   1.000
_cell.length_b   1.000
_cell.length_c   1.000
_cell.angle_alpha   90.00
_cell.angle_beta   90.00
_cell.angle_gamma   90.00
#
_symmetry.space_group_name_H-M   'P 1'
#
loop_
_entity.id
_entity.type
_entity.pdbx_description
1 polymer ?
#
loop_
_entity_poly.entity_id
_entity_poly.type
_entity_poly.pdbx_seq_one_letter_code
_entity_poly.pdbx_strand_id
1 'polypeptide(L)'
;MTVYISPNPGKAMAYGISQRAAQILLTHGARVLMQDGLQAECMTMGVEYLPQKECLERTDVILTIGGDGTILHEANLSLEYRKPILGINLGRCGFLATCEVDEMEAKLSAVARGEYFLDNRMLLYVRVLGDNTVSYTHLTLPTT
;
A
#
# COMPACT_ATOMS: atom_id res chain seq x y z
N MET A 1 -1.38 -9.09 -13.32
CA MET A 1 -1.06 -8.11 -12.24
C MET A 1 -1.63 -8.59 -10.92
N THR A 2 -0.82 -8.66 -9.90
CA THR A 2 -1.23 -9.04 -8.55
C THR A 2 -1.00 -7.86 -7.62
N VAL A 3 -2.03 -7.47 -6.86
CA VAL A 3 -2.00 -6.30 -5.97
C VAL A 3 -2.32 -6.75 -4.55
N TYR A 4 -1.44 -6.37 -3.63
CA TYR A 4 -1.66 -6.59 -2.20
C TYR A 4 -2.21 -5.31 -1.59
N ILE A 5 -3.40 -5.37 -1.01
CA ILE A 5 -4.05 -4.22 -0.36
C ILE A 5 -3.77 -4.26 1.14
N SER A 6 -3.19 -3.18 1.64
CA SER A 6 -2.85 -3.01 3.06
C SER A 6 -3.55 -1.75 3.60
N PRO A 7 -4.72 -1.89 4.23
CA PRO A 7 -5.43 -0.76 4.81
C PRO A 7 -4.85 -0.37 6.16
N ASN A 8 -4.93 0.93 6.48
CA ASN A 8 -4.58 1.43 7.80
C ASN A 8 -5.67 1.05 8.81
N PRO A 9 -5.37 0.19 9.80
CA PRO A 9 -6.38 -0.25 10.77
C PRO A 9 -6.88 0.88 11.68
N GLY A 10 -6.15 1.99 11.78
CA GLY A 10 -6.56 3.15 12.55
C GLY A 10 -7.56 4.07 11.86
N LYS A 11 -7.91 3.79 10.60
CA LYS A 11 -8.86 4.59 9.83
C LYS A 11 -10.11 3.79 9.55
N ALA A 12 -11.25 4.24 10.09
CA ALA A 12 -12.53 3.52 9.93
C ALA A 12 -12.95 3.37 8.47
N MET A 13 -12.65 4.37 7.63
CA MET A 13 -12.99 4.35 6.21
C MET A 13 -12.13 3.41 5.38
N ALA A 14 -10.98 2.98 5.91
CA ALA A 14 -10.01 2.23 5.11
C ALA A 14 -10.56 0.88 4.65
N TYR A 15 -11.36 0.20 5.45
CA TYR A 15 -11.92 -1.10 5.09
C TYR A 15 -12.93 -1.01 3.95
N GLY A 16 -13.83 -0.03 3.99
CA GLY A 16 -14.79 0.19 2.91
C GLY A 16 -14.10 0.59 1.60
N ILE A 17 -13.11 1.45 1.67
CA ILE A 17 -12.33 1.86 0.51
C ILE A 17 -11.50 0.68 -0.02
N SER A 18 -10.98 -0.18 0.85
CA SER A 18 -10.27 -1.40 0.45
C SER A 18 -11.17 -2.35 -0.35
N GLN A 19 -12.40 -2.53 0.08
CA GLN A 19 -13.38 -3.36 -0.64
C GLN A 19 -13.67 -2.79 -2.02
N ARG A 20 -13.85 -1.47 -2.10
CA ARG A 20 -14.07 -0.79 -3.37
C ARG A 20 -12.85 -0.89 -4.29
N ALA A 21 -11.66 -0.69 -3.76
CA ALA A 21 -10.42 -0.85 -4.51
C ALA A 21 -10.27 -2.27 -5.06
N ALA A 22 -10.56 -3.27 -4.23
CA ALA A 22 -10.51 -4.67 -4.63
C ALA A 22 -11.47 -4.96 -5.78
N GLN A 23 -12.69 -4.45 -5.71
CA GLN A 23 -13.69 -4.63 -6.76
C GLN A 23 -13.22 -4.02 -8.09
N ILE A 24 -12.65 -2.82 -8.06
CA ILE A 24 -12.11 -2.17 -9.26
C ILE A 24 -11.00 -3.02 -9.87
N LEU A 25 -10.05 -3.46 -9.06
CA LEU A 25 -8.92 -4.26 -9.53
C LEU A 25 -9.37 -5.61 -10.10
N LEU A 26 -10.27 -6.29 -9.41
CA LEU A 26 -10.81 -7.58 -9.88
C LEU A 26 -11.57 -7.43 -11.19
N THR A 27 -12.36 -6.37 -11.33
CA THR A 27 -13.11 -6.09 -12.56
C THR A 27 -12.19 -5.92 -13.76
N HIS A 28 -11.00 -5.39 -13.54
CA HIS A 28 -10.00 -5.16 -14.60
C HIS A 28 -8.98 -6.30 -14.72
N GLY A 29 -9.27 -7.47 -14.16
CA GLY A 29 -8.48 -8.67 -14.36
C GLY A 29 -7.28 -8.85 -13.44
N ALA A 30 -7.10 -8.00 -12.44
CA ALA A 30 -6.03 -8.16 -11.48
C ALA A 30 -6.37 -9.22 -10.42
N ARG A 31 -5.34 -9.84 -9.86
CA ARG A 31 -5.49 -10.65 -8.66
C ARG A 31 -5.30 -9.74 -7.45
N VAL A 32 -6.11 -9.94 -6.43
CA VAL A 32 -6.08 -9.12 -5.22
C VAL A 32 -5.81 -9.99 -4.01
N LEU A 33 -4.82 -9.59 -3.24
CA LEU A 33 -4.43 -10.26 -2.01
C LEU A 33 -4.65 -9.32 -0.82
N MET A 34 -5.09 -9.88 0.30
CA MET A 34 -5.13 -9.20 1.59
C MET A 34 -4.59 -10.12 2.66
N GLN A 35 -4.15 -9.54 3.77
CA GLN A 35 -3.72 -10.31 4.93
C GLN A 35 -4.90 -11.08 5.53
N ASP A 36 -4.66 -12.33 5.91
CA ASP A 36 -5.71 -13.24 6.39
C ASP A 36 -6.46 -12.72 7.62
N GLY A 37 -5.80 -11.94 8.49
CA GLY A 37 -6.44 -11.32 9.64
C GLY A 37 -7.51 -10.28 9.30
N LEU A 38 -7.59 -9.82 8.04
CA LEU A 38 -8.56 -8.83 7.61
C LEU A 38 -9.82 -9.44 6.99
N GLN A 39 -9.90 -10.76 6.89
CA GLN A 39 -11.03 -11.42 6.22
C GLN A 39 -12.38 -11.05 6.82
N ALA A 40 -12.46 -10.91 8.14
CA ALA A 40 -13.71 -10.58 8.82
C ALA A 40 -14.17 -9.14 8.54
N GLU A 41 -13.24 -8.18 8.51
CA GLU A 41 -13.56 -6.75 8.34
C GLU A 41 -13.64 -6.32 6.88
N CYS A 42 -12.92 -7.01 5.99
CA CYS A 42 -12.78 -6.61 4.59
C CYS A 42 -13.18 -7.72 3.63
N MET A 43 -14.17 -8.52 4.00
CA MET A 43 -14.58 -9.63 3.15
C MET A 43 -15.04 -9.14 1.78
N THR A 44 -14.36 -9.55 0.73
CA THR A 44 -14.72 -9.25 -0.66
C THR A 44 -14.55 -10.51 -1.48
N MET A 45 -15.58 -10.87 -2.24
CA MET A 45 -15.54 -12.04 -3.10
C MET A 45 -14.44 -11.87 -4.16
N GLY A 46 -13.63 -12.89 -4.34
CA GLY A 46 -12.54 -12.88 -5.31
C GLY A 46 -11.19 -12.48 -4.74
N VAL A 47 -11.14 -11.96 -3.52
CA VAL A 47 -9.89 -11.63 -2.83
C VAL A 47 -9.33 -12.88 -2.17
N GLU A 48 -8.03 -13.09 -2.32
CA GLU A 48 -7.32 -14.16 -1.63
C GLU A 48 -6.75 -13.62 -0.32
N TYR A 49 -7.06 -14.28 0.79
CA TYR A 49 -6.58 -13.91 2.12
C TYR A 49 -5.46 -14.86 2.53
N LEU A 50 -4.27 -14.32 2.68
CA LEU A 50 -3.04 -15.08 2.91
C LEU A 50 -2.23 -14.45 4.05
N PRO A 51 -1.31 -15.19 4.67
CA PRO A 51 -0.35 -14.57 5.58
C PRO A 51 0.42 -13.44 4.88
N GLN A 52 0.73 -12.39 5.62
CA GLN A 52 1.37 -11.19 5.05
C GLN A 52 2.62 -11.52 4.23
N LYS A 53 3.44 -12.43 4.70
CA LYS A 53 4.65 -12.83 3.99
C LYS A 53 4.34 -13.36 2.58
N GLU A 54 3.33 -14.22 2.46
CA GLU A 54 2.92 -14.74 1.16
C GLU A 54 2.36 -13.65 0.26
N CYS A 55 1.58 -12.72 0.82
CA CYS A 55 1.08 -11.57 0.07
C CYS A 55 2.23 -10.78 -0.54
N LEU A 56 3.26 -10.48 0.27
CA LEU A 56 4.41 -9.70 -0.16
C LEU A 56 5.27 -10.43 -1.18
N GLU A 57 5.39 -11.74 -1.06
CA GLU A 57 6.16 -12.54 -2.02
C GLU A 57 5.48 -12.61 -3.39
N ARG A 58 4.15 -12.67 -3.40
CA ARG A 58 3.36 -12.89 -4.63
C ARG A 58 2.92 -11.61 -5.31
N THR A 59 2.86 -10.50 -4.60
CA THR A 59 2.35 -9.25 -5.18
C THR A 59 3.32 -8.62 -6.16
N ASP A 60 2.77 -7.85 -7.09
CA ASP A 60 3.55 -6.97 -7.97
C ASP A 60 3.58 -5.54 -7.43
N VAL A 61 2.52 -5.12 -6.73
CA VAL A 61 2.37 -3.76 -6.18
C VAL A 61 1.72 -3.85 -4.81
N ILE A 62 2.20 -3.04 -3.86
CA ILE A 62 1.56 -2.85 -2.57
C ILE A 62 0.66 -1.63 -2.67
N LEU A 63 -0.63 -1.82 -2.40
CA LEU A 63 -1.60 -0.73 -2.36
C LEU A 63 -1.94 -0.43 -0.90
N THR A 64 -1.53 0.74 -0.42
CA THR A 64 -1.87 1.19 0.93
C THR A 64 -3.10 2.07 0.88
N ILE A 65 -3.90 2.03 1.94
CA ILE A 65 -5.09 2.87 2.08
C ILE A 65 -5.02 3.58 3.41
N GLY A 66 -4.75 4.87 3.37
CA GLY A 66 -4.53 5.69 4.56
C GLY A 66 -3.95 7.03 4.20
N GLY A 67 -2.69 7.22 4.41
CA GLY A 67 -1.98 8.46 4.12
C GLY A 67 -0.48 8.23 4.02
N ASP A 68 0.29 9.31 4.12
CA ASP A 68 1.75 9.22 4.03
C ASP A 68 2.35 8.35 5.14
N GLY A 69 1.77 8.44 6.35
CA GLY A 69 2.21 7.60 7.47
C GLY A 69 2.05 6.11 7.19
N THR A 70 0.99 5.72 6.51
CA THR A 70 0.78 4.32 6.12
C THR A 70 1.84 3.87 5.12
N ILE A 71 2.17 4.71 4.16
CA ILE A 71 3.25 4.41 3.19
C ILE A 71 4.58 4.27 3.91
N LEU A 72 4.89 5.19 4.83
CA LEU A 72 6.14 5.12 5.59
C LEU A 72 6.23 3.87 6.45
N HIS A 73 5.11 3.44 7.02
CA HIS A 73 5.03 2.20 7.79
C HIS A 73 5.32 0.97 6.92
N GLU A 74 4.84 0.98 5.69
CA GLU A 74 5.03 -0.14 4.75
C GLU A 74 6.34 -0.04 3.96
N ALA A 75 7.07 1.06 4.08
CA ALA A 75 8.27 1.31 3.28
C ALA A 75 9.35 0.25 3.49
N ASN A 76 9.50 -0.25 4.71
CA ASN A 76 10.47 -1.31 5.00
C ASN A 76 10.13 -2.59 4.26
N LEU A 77 8.86 -2.96 4.23
CA LEU A 77 8.38 -4.15 3.51
C LEU A 77 8.56 -3.98 2.01
N SER A 78 8.25 -2.78 1.50
CA SER A 78 8.49 -2.46 0.10
C SER A 78 9.96 -2.64 -0.28
N LEU A 79 10.85 -2.14 0.56
CA LEU A 79 12.29 -2.27 0.33
C LEU A 79 12.76 -3.72 0.42
N GLU A 80 12.34 -4.43 1.47
CA GLU A 80 12.74 -5.82 1.71
C GLU A 80 12.32 -6.74 0.56
N TYR A 81 11.09 -6.60 0.10
CA TYR A 81 10.52 -7.44 -0.97
C TYR A 81 10.67 -6.83 -2.36
N ARG A 82 11.24 -5.63 -2.47
CA ARG A 82 11.45 -4.90 -3.72
C ARG A 82 10.15 -4.72 -4.52
N LYS A 83 9.11 -4.27 -3.82
CA LYS A 83 7.80 -4.04 -4.43
C LYS A 83 7.47 -2.55 -4.39
N PRO A 84 6.95 -1.97 -5.48
CA PRO A 84 6.50 -0.59 -5.47
C PRO A 84 5.25 -0.42 -4.61
N ILE A 85 5.05 0.79 -4.10
CA ILE A 85 3.88 1.16 -3.31
C ILE A 85 3.08 2.22 -4.04
N LEU A 86 1.77 2.04 -4.07
CA LEU A 86 0.81 3.09 -4.41
C LEU A 86 -0.06 3.34 -3.18
N GLY A 87 -0.25 4.61 -2.80
CA GLY A 87 -1.09 4.96 -1.67
C GLY A 87 -2.36 5.67 -2.08
N ILE A 88 -3.50 5.18 -1.59
CA ILE A 88 -4.77 5.91 -1.64
C ILE A 88 -4.84 6.78 -0.40
N ASN A 89 -5.02 8.08 -0.62
CA ASN A 89 -5.00 9.08 0.44
C ASN A 89 -6.39 9.28 1.03
N LEU A 90 -6.55 8.94 2.30
CA LEU A 90 -7.77 9.23 3.07
C LEU A 90 -7.63 10.50 3.91
N GLY A 91 -6.43 11.07 3.97
CA GLY A 91 -6.14 12.28 4.71
C GLY A 91 -6.35 13.54 3.89
N ARG A 92 -5.87 14.65 4.44
CA ARG A 92 -6.08 15.96 3.79
C ARG A 92 -5.09 16.25 2.69
N CYS A 93 -3.83 15.97 2.91
CA CYS A 93 -2.77 16.33 1.98
C CYS A 93 -1.67 15.28 2.07
N GLY A 94 -1.36 14.65 0.96
CA GLY A 94 -0.31 13.64 0.91
C GLY A 94 0.72 13.95 -0.16
N PHE A 95 1.99 13.80 0.19
CA PHE A 95 3.09 13.88 -0.76
C PHE A 95 3.45 12.51 -1.32
N LEU A 96 3.21 11.45 -0.55
CA LEU A 96 3.55 10.08 -0.93
C LEU A 96 2.31 9.32 -1.41
N ALA A 97 1.17 9.46 -0.71
CA ALA A 97 -0.09 8.89 -1.14
C ALA A 97 -0.69 9.80 -2.22
N THR A 98 -0.51 9.40 -3.46
CA THR A 98 -0.82 10.25 -4.62
C THR A 98 -2.17 9.94 -5.27
N CYS A 99 -2.86 8.90 -4.83
CA CYS A 99 -4.17 8.56 -5.36
C CYS A 99 -5.27 9.05 -4.43
N GLU A 100 -6.07 9.99 -4.91
CA GLU A 100 -7.27 10.42 -4.18
C GLU A 100 -8.40 9.41 -4.38
N VAL A 101 -9.35 9.39 -3.44
CA VAL A 101 -10.46 8.43 -3.51
C VAL A 101 -11.27 8.56 -4.80
N ASP A 102 -11.49 9.78 -5.27
CA ASP A 102 -12.23 10.04 -6.50
C ASP A 102 -11.46 9.67 -7.77
N GLU A 103 -10.14 9.44 -7.67
CA GLU A 103 -9.30 9.02 -8.78
C GLU A 103 -9.10 7.50 -8.84
N MET A 104 -9.66 6.75 -7.90
CA MET A 104 -9.41 5.31 -7.76
C MET A 104 -9.74 4.53 -9.03
N GLU A 105 -10.90 4.80 -9.62
CA GLU A 105 -11.34 4.05 -10.80
C GLU A 105 -10.30 4.15 -11.93
N ALA A 106 -9.86 5.34 -12.25
CA ALA A 106 -8.90 5.57 -13.33
C ALA A 106 -7.52 5.00 -12.99
N LYS A 107 -7.02 5.29 -11.79
CA LYS A 107 -5.66 4.90 -11.41
C LYS A 107 -5.53 3.40 -11.15
N LEU A 108 -6.51 2.78 -10.51
CA LEU A 108 -6.45 1.35 -10.24
C LEU A 108 -6.68 0.52 -11.49
N SER A 109 -7.52 0.97 -12.41
CA SER A 109 -7.65 0.28 -13.69
C SER A 109 -6.34 0.33 -14.48
N ALA A 110 -5.61 1.44 -14.44
CA ALA A 110 -4.29 1.55 -15.05
C ALA A 110 -3.29 0.60 -14.40
N VAL A 111 -3.29 0.51 -13.06
CA VAL A 111 -2.43 -0.42 -12.32
C VAL A 111 -2.74 -1.87 -12.72
N ALA A 112 -4.02 -2.22 -12.81
CA ALA A 112 -4.43 -3.58 -13.21
C ALA A 112 -3.91 -3.95 -14.60
N ARG A 113 -3.77 -2.98 -15.49
CA ARG A 113 -3.19 -3.19 -16.83
C ARG A 113 -1.67 -3.09 -16.87
N GLY A 114 -1.03 -2.78 -15.74
CA GLY A 114 0.41 -2.57 -15.70
C GLY A 114 0.87 -1.23 -16.30
N GLU A 115 -0.05 -0.31 -16.51
CA GLU A 115 0.22 0.99 -17.12
C GLU A 115 0.52 2.04 -16.05
N TYR A 116 1.75 2.06 -15.54
CA TYR A 116 2.20 3.02 -14.54
C TYR A 116 3.70 3.27 -14.66
N PHE A 117 4.14 4.38 -14.09
CA PHE A 117 5.54 4.73 -13.97
C PHE A 117 6.01 4.58 -12.54
N LEU A 118 7.25 4.12 -12.36
CA LEU A 118 7.86 4.04 -11.05
C LEU A 118 8.59 5.35 -10.73
N ASP A 119 8.26 5.93 -9.60
CA ASP A 119 8.97 7.08 -9.05
C ASP A 119 9.89 6.56 -7.94
N ASN A 120 11.17 6.44 -8.26
CA ASN A 120 12.15 5.92 -7.31
C ASN A 120 12.46 6.97 -6.27
N ARG A 121 12.32 6.59 -5.00
CA ARG A 121 12.58 7.48 -3.86
C ARG A 121 13.65 6.88 -2.97
N MET A 122 14.50 7.76 -2.44
CA MET A 122 15.54 7.38 -1.53
C MET A 122 14.98 7.29 -0.10
N LEU A 123 15.35 6.22 0.62
CA LEU A 123 15.07 6.10 2.04
C LEU A 123 16.32 6.47 2.83
N LEU A 124 16.14 7.38 3.78
CA LEU A 124 17.21 7.72 4.69
C LEU A 124 17.02 6.95 6.01
N TYR A 125 18.04 6.18 6.36
CA TYR A 125 18.08 5.48 7.62
C TYR A 125 18.79 6.34 8.65
N VAL A 126 18.08 6.72 9.72
CA VAL A 126 18.61 7.53 10.79
C VAL A 126 18.63 6.71 12.07
N ARG A 127 19.79 6.59 12.68
CA ARG A 127 19.98 5.94 13.96
C ARG A 127 20.47 6.97 14.97
N VAL A 128 19.68 7.15 16.01
CA VAL A 128 20.09 8.02 17.12
C VAL A 128 20.76 7.16 18.19
N LEU A 129 22.00 7.47 18.48
CA LEU A 129 22.78 6.79 19.50
C LEU A 129 22.57 7.51 20.83
N GLY A 130 21.89 6.85 21.76
CA GLY A 130 21.72 7.31 23.12
C GLY A 130 21.98 6.17 24.09
N ASP A 131 22.00 6.46 25.39
CA ASP A 131 22.48 5.55 26.42
C ASP A 131 21.76 4.20 26.49
N ASN A 132 20.53 4.05 25.98
CA ASN A 132 19.81 2.77 25.92
C ASN A 132 18.68 2.77 24.89
N THR A 133 18.60 3.76 24.02
CA THR A 133 17.50 3.86 23.07
C THR A 133 18.03 4.00 21.65
N VAL A 134 17.48 3.17 20.78
CA VAL A 134 17.70 3.28 19.35
C VAL A 134 16.37 3.69 18.74
N SER A 135 16.33 4.90 18.17
CA SER A 135 15.20 5.38 17.43
C SER A 135 15.48 5.27 15.94
N TYR A 136 14.52 4.76 15.19
CA TYR A 136 14.62 4.65 13.75
C TYR A 136 13.62 5.61 13.12
N THR A 137 14.11 6.48 12.25
CA THR A 137 13.25 7.34 11.46
C THR A 137 13.55 7.10 9.99
N HIS A 138 12.52 6.81 9.23
CA HIS A 138 12.62 6.64 7.79
C HIS A 138 12.03 7.86 7.10
N LEU A 139 12.84 8.52 6.29
CA LEU A 139 12.42 9.65 5.47
C LEU A 139 12.54 9.24 4.01
N THR A 140 11.49 9.47 3.24
CA THR A 140 11.55 9.29 1.80
C THR A 140 11.92 10.62 1.15
N LEU A 141 12.97 10.62 0.34
CA LEU A 141 13.39 11.79 -0.42
C LEU A 141 13.17 11.51 -1.90
N PRO A 142 12.61 12.46 -2.65
CA PRO A 142 12.48 12.28 -4.09
C PRO A 142 13.87 12.16 -4.73
N THR A 143 14.00 11.22 -5.66
CA THR A 143 15.21 11.10 -6.48
C THR A 143 14.97 11.84 -7.79
N THR A 144 15.86 12.72 -8.10
CA THR A 144 15.83 13.43 -9.38
C THR A 144 16.46 12.59 -10.49
#